data_e41f328e0613dfeb6d9020c083a85148
#
_entry.id   e41f328e0613dfeb6d9020c083a85148
#
_cell.length_a   1.000
_cell.length_b   1.000
_cell.length_c   1.000
_cell.angle_alpha   90.00
_cell.angle_beta   90.00
_cell.angle_gamma   90.00
#
_symmetry.space_group_name_H-M   'P 1'
#
loop_
_entity.id
_entity.type
_entity.pdbx_description
1 polymer ?
#
loop_
_entity_poly.entity_id
_entity_poly.type
_entity_poly.pdbx_seq_one_letter_code
_entity_poly.pdbx_strand_id
1 'polypeptide(L)'
;VAVIAQPSPMTIILVRQFRYPVRRWTLEIPAGTRVVGEPPAVTAQRELREEAGLEASRLVEITRFFAAIGVSDEELILYRAHGLAEVPAAPEHGELVTRELVSLADLPGLRRDGLICDAKTLIACALLGLDLKAA
;
A
#
# COMPACT_ATOMS: atom_id res chain seq x y z
N VAL A 1 -7.05 -0.39 6.19
CA VAL A 1 -7.14 0.21 4.85
C VAL A 1 -5.82 0.09 4.12
N ALA A 2 -5.85 0.13 2.78
CA ALA A 2 -4.65 0.18 1.95
C ALA A 2 -4.90 1.10 0.75
N VAL A 3 -3.83 1.73 0.19
CA VAL A 3 -3.96 2.75 -0.84
C VAL A 3 -3.04 2.46 -2.03
N ILE A 4 -3.62 2.38 -3.22
CA ILE A 4 -2.87 2.42 -4.48
C ILE A 4 -2.61 3.88 -4.83
N ALA A 5 -1.35 4.30 -4.80
CA ALA A 5 -0.91 5.63 -5.16
C ALA A 5 0.02 5.57 -6.39
N GLN A 6 -0.49 6.04 -7.54
CA GLN A 6 0.25 6.10 -8.80
C GLN A 6 0.46 7.56 -9.21
N PRO A 7 1.67 8.13 -9.01
CA PRO A 7 1.98 9.48 -9.48
C PRO A 7 1.99 9.60 -11.01
N SER A 8 2.24 8.48 -11.70
CA SER A 8 2.18 8.38 -13.16
C SER A 8 1.59 7.03 -13.60
N PRO A 9 1.19 6.87 -14.87
CA PRO A 9 0.74 5.58 -15.39
C PRO A 9 1.77 4.44 -15.30
N MET A 10 3.06 4.78 -15.18
CA MET A 10 4.17 3.82 -15.20
C MET A 10 4.82 3.60 -13.84
N THR A 11 4.35 4.28 -12.79
CA THR A 11 4.97 4.21 -11.47
C THR A 11 3.94 4.02 -10.36
N ILE A 12 4.39 3.45 -9.26
CA ILE A 12 3.59 3.27 -8.04
C ILE A 12 4.44 3.67 -6.82
N ILE A 13 3.79 4.21 -5.81
CA ILE A 13 4.40 4.42 -4.50
C ILE A 13 4.28 3.14 -3.69
N LEU A 14 5.40 2.65 -3.22
CA LEU A 14 5.50 1.60 -2.23
C LEU A 14 6.21 2.15 -0.98
N VAL A 15 6.03 1.48 0.12
CA VAL A 15 6.70 1.74 1.38
C VAL A 15 7.57 0.56 1.75
N ARG A 16 8.84 0.83 2.05
CA ARG A 16 9.78 -0.16 2.56
C ARG A 16 9.69 -0.19 4.07
N GLN A 17 9.45 -1.37 4.63
CA GLN A 17 9.40 -1.56 6.07
C GLN A 17 9.91 -2.94 6.48
N PHE A 18 10.36 -3.07 7.72
CA PHE A 18 10.74 -4.37 8.28
C PHE A 18 9.56 -5.00 8.99
N ARG A 19 9.11 -6.16 8.50
CA ARG A 19 8.00 -6.92 9.10
C ARG A 19 8.55 -7.97 10.06
N TYR A 20 8.48 -7.68 11.35
CA TYR A 20 9.02 -8.54 12.42
C TYR A 20 8.46 -9.98 12.40
N PRO A 21 7.15 -10.24 12.19
CA PRO A 21 6.62 -11.60 12.17
C PRO A 21 7.26 -12.50 11.11
N VAL A 22 7.59 -11.95 9.95
CA VAL A 22 8.26 -12.68 8.84
C VAL A 22 9.76 -12.41 8.78
N ARG A 23 10.29 -11.56 9.66
CA ARG A 23 11.73 -11.22 9.84
C ARG A 23 12.41 -10.79 8.53
N ARG A 24 11.74 -9.95 7.75
CA ARG A 24 12.30 -9.44 6.48
C ARG A 24 11.84 -8.03 6.15
N TRP A 25 12.60 -7.40 5.29
CA TRP A 25 12.17 -6.18 4.62
C TRP A 25 11.15 -6.51 3.53
N THR A 26 10.12 -5.69 3.43
CA THR A 26 9.07 -5.79 2.42
C THR A 26 8.88 -4.44 1.73
N LEU A 27 8.33 -4.48 0.51
CA LEU A 27 7.80 -3.35 -0.22
C LEU A 27 6.30 -3.54 -0.38
N GLU A 28 5.54 -2.64 0.20
CA GLU A 28 4.08 -2.74 0.32
C GLU A 28 3.41 -1.45 -0.16
N ILE A 29 2.17 -1.52 -0.60
CA ILE A 29 1.37 -0.31 -0.76
C ILE A 29 1.11 0.31 0.62
N PRO A 30 1.03 1.67 0.75
CA PRO A 30 0.70 2.34 2.01
C PRO A 30 -0.57 1.76 2.64
N ALA A 31 -0.53 1.46 3.93
CA ALA A 31 -1.63 0.81 4.62
C ALA A 31 -1.56 0.97 6.13
N GLY A 32 -2.72 1.05 6.78
CA GLY A 32 -2.76 1.07 8.23
C GLY A 32 -4.11 0.71 8.82
N THR A 33 -4.12 0.59 10.14
CA THR A 33 -5.27 0.16 10.91
C THR A 33 -6.22 1.33 11.19
N ARG A 34 -7.51 1.09 11.04
CA ARG A 34 -8.53 2.09 11.37
C ARG A 34 -8.64 2.30 12.89
N VAL A 35 -8.77 3.55 13.28
CA VAL A 35 -9.24 3.88 14.62
C VAL A 35 -10.76 3.61 14.70
N VAL A 36 -11.21 3.11 15.83
CA VAL A 36 -12.65 2.83 16.03
C VAL A 36 -13.48 4.10 15.81
N GLY A 37 -14.48 4.00 14.94
CA GLY A 37 -15.33 5.13 14.55
C GLY A 37 -14.78 6.03 13.45
N GLU A 38 -13.51 5.87 13.03
CA GLU A 38 -12.93 6.61 11.92
C GLU A 38 -13.47 6.09 10.57
N PRO A 39 -13.98 6.98 9.68
CA PRO A 39 -14.36 6.56 8.33
C PRO A 39 -13.17 6.00 7.56
N PRO A 40 -13.31 4.90 6.80
CA PRO A 40 -12.19 4.26 6.11
C PRO A 40 -11.38 5.19 5.18
N ALA A 41 -12.05 6.11 4.48
CA ALA A 41 -11.38 7.07 3.62
C ALA A 41 -10.52 8.08 4.38
N VAL A 42 -10.90 8.43 5.62
CA VAL A 42 -10.10 9.31 6.50
C VAL A 42 -8.83 8.58 6.93
N THR A 43 -8.95 7.33 7.35
CA THR A 43 -7.77 6.48 7.63
C THR A 43 -6.87 6.38 6.40
N ALA A 44 -7.43 6.11 5.23
CA ALA A 44 -6.64 5.97 3.99
C ALA A 44 -5.86 7.27 3.66
N GLN A 45 -6.46 8.43 3.87
CA GLN A 45 -5.79 9.72 3.68
C GLN A 45 -4.69 9.95 4.74
N ARG A 46 -4.94 9.59 5.99
CA ARG A 46 -3.97 9.70 7.08
C ARG A 46 -2.74 8.83 6.81
N GLU A 47 -2.94 7.54 6.50
CA GLU A 47 -1.84 6.61 6.21
C GLU A 47 -1.02 7.02 4.98
N LEU A 48 -1.69 7.51 3.93
CA LEU A 48 -1.01 8.03 2.74
C LEU A 48 -0.09 9.22 3.08
N ARG A 49 -0.52 10.09 4.00
CA ARG A 49 0.29 11.22 4.48
C ARG A 49 1.43 10.73 5.38
N GLU A 50 1.16 9.89 6.36
CA GLU A 50 2.12 9.42 7.35
C GLU A 50 3.24 8.62 6.71
N GLU A 51 2.92 7.61 5.92
CA GLU A 51 3.88 6.69 5.33
C GLU A 51 4.52 7.19 4.01
N ALA A 52 3.75 7.92 3.20
CA ALA A 52 4.19 8.30 1.86
C ALA A 52 4.41 9.80 1.66
N GLY A 53 4.03 10.66 2.61
CA GLY A 53 4.13 12.12 2.44
C GLY A 53 3.29 12.63 1.27
N LEU A 54 2.11 12.06 1.06
CA LEU A 54 1.20 12.41 -0.04
C LEU A 54 -0.21 12.68 0.48
N GLU A 55 -0.90 13.55 -0.23
CA GLU A 55 -2.36 13.72 -0.13
C GLU A 55 -3.01 13.41 -1.46
N ALA A 56 -4.21 12.82 -1.39
CA ALA A 56 -5.06 12.58 -2.55
C ALA A 56 -6.22 13.58 -2.57
N SER A 57 -6.49 14.19 -3.72
CA SER A 57 -7.69 15.02 -3.88
C SER A 57 -8.97 14.18 -3.87
N ARG A 58 -8.87 12.90 -4.21
CA ARG A 58 -9.97 11.94 -4.20
C ARG A 58 -9.46 10.52 -3.94
N LEU A 59 -10.14 9.82 -3.04
CA LEU A 59 -9.96 8.38 -2.79
C LEU A 59 -11.20 7.64 -3.31
N VAL A 60 -10.98 6.61 -4.12
CA VAL A 60 -12.03 5.74 -4.65
C VAL A 60 -11.84 4.35 -4.08
N GLU A 61 -12.83 3.85 -3.34
CA GLU A 61 -12.84 2.46 -2.88
C GLU A 61 -12.93 1.53 -4.10
N ILE A 62 -11.99 0.59 -4.22
CA ILE A 62 -11.92 -0.37 -5.33
C ILE A 62 -12.55 -1.68 -4.94
N THR A 63 -12.19 -2.19 -3.76
CA THR A 63 -12.65 -3.51 -3.28
C THR A 63 -12.43 -3.66 -1.79
N ARG A 64 -13.06 -4.67 -1.22
CA ARG A 64 -12.82 -5.19 0.13
C ARG A 64 -12.51 -6.67 0.04
N PHE A 65 -11.67 -7.14 0.93
CA PHE A 65 -11.32 -8.56 1.01
C PHE A 65 -10.83 -8.91 2.42
N PHE A 66 -10.94 -10.19 2.76
CA PHE A 66 -10.38 -10.72 3.99
C PHE A 66 -8.96 -11.24 3.72
N ALA A 67 -7.98 -10.77 4.50
CA ALA A 67 -6.58 -11.13 4.30
C ALA A 67 -6.30 -12.62 4.63
N ALA A 68 -6.97 -13.15 5.65
CA ALA A 68 -6.74 -14.51 6.16
C ALA A 68 -8.04 -15.12 6.74
N ILE A 69 -9.06 -15.27 5.94
CA ILE A 69 -10.43 -15.64 6.34
C ILE A 69 -10.53 -16.93 7.19
N GLY A 70 -9.53 -17.81 7.10
CA GLY A 70 -9.51 -19.03 7.91
C GLY A 70 -9.11 -18.85 9.38
N VAL A 71 -8.52 -17.70 9.73
CA VAL A 71 -7.95 -17.46 11.07
C VAL A 71 -8.22 -16.05 11.62
N SER A 72 -8.70 -15.13 10.79
CA SER A 72 -8.93 -13.73 11.15
C SER A 72 -10.14 -13.19 10.38
N ASP A 73 -10.87 -12.29 11.02
CA ASP A 73 -11.96 -11.52 10.44
C ASP A 73 -11.48 -10.13 9.94
N GLU A 74 -10.16 -9.93 9.82
CA GLU A 74 -9.60 -8.70 9.30
C GLU A 74 -10.06 -8.44 7.88
N GLU A 75 -10.90 -7.43 7.69
CA GLU A 75 -11.32 -6.92 6.40
C GLU A 75 -10.40 -5.76 5.97
N LEU A 76 -9.77 -5.91 4.81
CA LEU A 76 -8.99 -4.87 4.15
C LEU A 76 -9.84 -4.12 3.14
N ILE A 77 -9.82 -2.78 3.20
CA ILE A 77 -10.50 -1.90 2.26
C ILE A 77 -9.44 -1.23 1.40
N LEU A 78 -9.47 -1.49 0.09
CA LEU A 78 -8.48 -0.98 -0.86
C LEU A 78 -9.01 0.25 -1.58
N TYR A 79 -8.25 1.34 -1.50
CA TYR A 79 -8.53 2.60 -2.19
C TYR A 79 -7.55 2.84 -3.33
N ARG A 80 -8.00 3.57 -4.35
CA ARG A 80 -7.15 4.20 -5.35
C ARG A 80 -7.13 5.71 -5.12
N ALA A 81 -5.93 6.26 -5.01
CA ALA A 81 -5.70 7.68 -4.83
C ALA A 81 -5.60 8.40 -6.19
N HIS A 82 -6.26 9.54 -6.30
CA HIS A 82 -6.22 10.42 -7.47
C HIS A 82 -5.84 11.84 -7.06
N GLY A 83 -5.16 12.56 -7.96
CA GLY A 83 -4.75 13.95 -7.72
C GLY A 83 -3.80 14.05 -6.53
N LEU A 84 -2.70 13.29 -6.62
CA LEU A 84 -1.66 13.24 -5.59
C LEU A 84 -0.89 14.55 -5.51
N ALA A 85 -0.68 15.05 -4.30
CA ALA A 85 0.14 16.20 -3.98
C ALA A 85 1.14 15.84 -2.88
N GLU A 86 2.36 16.38 -2.97
CA GLU A 86 3.38 16.22 -1.93
C GLU A 86 3.01 17.02 -0.69
N VAL A 87 3.17 16.40 0.47
CA VAL A 87 3.01 17.02 1.80
C VAL A 87 4.14 16.52 2.71
N PRO A 88 4.44 17.23 3.81
CA PRO A 88 5.38 16.68 4.79
C PRO A 88 4.92 15.33 5.31
N ALA A 89 5.78 14.33 5.22
CA ALA A 89 5.53 13.03 5.83
C ALA A 89 5.53 13.18 7.37
N ALA A 90 4.65 12.45 8.03
CA ALA A 90 4.51 12.47 9.48
C ALA A 90 4.36 11.04 10.02
N PRO A 91 5.42 10.18 9.87
CA PRO A 91 5.35 8.80 10.33
C PRO A 91 5.07 8.74 11.83
N GLU A 92 4.35 7.72 12.26
CA GLU A 92 4.12 7.48 13.67
C GLU A 92 5.43 7.24 14.41
N HIS A 93 5.46 7.63 15.69
CA HIS A 93 6.69 7.57 16.49
C HIS A 93 7.19 6.12 16.62
N GLY A 94 8.38 5.85 16.09
CA GLY A 94 9.01 4.52 16.13
C GLY A 94 8.79 3.65 14.88
N GLU A 95 8.03 4.10 13.89
CA GLU A 95 7.92 3.42 12.61
C GLU A 95 9.10 3.75 11.69
N LEU A 96 9.79 2.70 11.25
CA LEU A 96 10.85 2.78 10.24
C LEU A 96 10.27 2.44 8.88
N VAL A 97 9.58 3.42 8.29
CA VAL A 97 8.95 3.31 6.97
C VAL A 97 9.62 4.28 6.02
N THR A 98 9.97 3.83 4.83
CA THR A 98 10.59 4.67 3.79
C THR A 98 9.79 4.56 2.49
N ARG A 99 9.34 5.70 1.97
CA ARG A 99 8.67 5.78 0.67
C ARG A 99 9.63 5.47 -0.47
N GLU A 100 9.19 4.65 -1.41
CA GLU A 100 9.89 4.38 -2.66
C GLU A 100 8.97 4.61 -3.86
N LEU A 101 9.48 5.31 -4.89
CA LEU A 101 8.85 5.41 -6.20
C LEU A 101 9.36 4.25 -7.07
N VAL A 102 8.46 3.34 -7.42
CA VAL A 102 8.81 2.11 -8.13
C VAL A 102 8.21 2.12 -9.52
N SER A 103 9.01 1.72 -10.54
CA SER A 103 8.50 1.46 -11.89
C SER A 103 7.62 0.21 -11.89
N LEU A 104 6.49 0.25 -12.59
CA LEU A 104 5.65 -0.94 -12.75
C LEU A 104 6.41 -2.09 -13.44
N ALA A 105 7.39 -1.78 -14.27
CA ALA A 105 8.23 -2.79 -14.94
C ALA A 105 9.14 -3.56 -13.97
N ASP A 106 9.45 -2.99 -12.80
CA ASP A 106 10.33 -3.63 -11.81
C ASP A 106 9.56 -4.57 -10.86
N LEU A 107 8.23 -4.45 -10.77
CA LEU A 107 7.41 -5.20 -9.82
C LEU A 107 7.56 -6.74 -9.95
N PRO A 108 7.64 -7.34 -11.16
CA PRO A 108 7.87 -8.77 -11.28
C PRO A 108 9.20 -9.22 -10.65
N GLY A 109 10.26 -8.43 -10.80
CA GLY A 109 11.57 -8.66 -10.18
C GLY A 109 11.48 -8.59 -8.65
N LEU A 110 10.90 -7.51 -8.13
CA LEU A 110 10.74 -7.30 -6.69
C LEU A 110 9.90 -8.42 -6.03
N ARG A 111 8.91 -8.96 -6.75
CA ARG A 111 8.16 -10.13 -6.29
C ARG A 111 9.03 -11.40 -6.26
N ARG A 112 9.82 -11.67 -7.32
CA ARG A 112 10.73 -12.83 -7.36
C ARG A 112 11.74 -12.79 -6.21
N ASP A 113 12.24 -11.60 -5.91
CA ASP A 113 13.21 -11.37 -4.84
C ASP A 113 12.57 -11.42 -3.44
N GLY A 114 11.24 -11.61 -3.36
CA GLY A 114 10.48 -11.74 -2.13
C GLY A 114 10.27 -10.42 -1.36
N LEU A 115 10.55 -9.28 -1.99
CA LEU A 115 10.28 -7.96 -1.42
C LEU A 115 8.78 -7.62 -1.47
N ILE A 116 8.09 -7.98 -2.56
CA ILE A 116 6.64 -7.91 -2.67
C ILE A 116 6.09 -9.30 -2.39
N CYS A 117 5.50 -9.50 -1.20
CA CYS A 117 5.05 -10.81 -0.75
C CYS A 117 3.76 -10.78 0.08
N ASP A 118 3.22 -9.60 0.35
CA ASP A 118 1.98 -9.47 1.12
C ASP A 118 0.72 -9.46 0.23
N ALA A 119 -0.39 -9.93 0.79
CA ALA A 119 -1.64 -10.12 0.05
C ALA A 119 -2.19 -8.82 -0.55
N LYS A 120 -2.20 -7.72 0.22
CA LYS A 120 -2.79 -6.45 -0.25
C LYS A 120 -2.04 -5.86 -1.44
N THR A 121 -0.70 -5.93 -1.44
CA THR A 121 0.14 -5.43 -2.54
C THR A 121 0.00 -6.31 -3.77
N LEU A 122 -0.02 -7.63 -3.61
CA LEU A 122 -0.25 -8.57 -4.73
C LEU A 122 -1.63 -8.38 -5.36
N ILE A 123 -2.68 -8.19 -4.56
CA ILE A 123 -4.04 -7.90 -5.04
C ILE A 123 -4.07 -6.55 -5.77
N ALA A 124 -3.43 -5.51 -5.22
CA ALA A 124 -3.34 -4.20 -5.88
C ALA A 124 -2.68 -4.31 -7.26
N CYS A 125 -1.57 -5.02 -7.36
CA CYS A 125 -0.89 -5.28 -8.64
C CYS A 125 -1.79 -6.02 -9.64
N ALA A 126 -2.50 -7.05 -9.20
CA ALA A 126 -3.43 -7.80 -10.04
C ALA A 126 -4.58 -6.92 -10.56
N LEU A 127 -5.16 -6.06 -9.71
CA LEU A 127 -6.22 -5.12 -10.08
C LEU A 127 -5.74 -4.01 -11.03
N LEU A 128 -4.45 -3.70 -11.04
CA LEU A 128 -3.83 -2.81 -12.02
C LEU A 128 -3.56 -3.52 -13.37
N GLY A 129 -3.89 -4.80 -13.49
CA GLY A 129 -3.65 -5.59 -14.70
C GLY A 129 -2.18 -5.96 -14.92
N LEU A 130 -1.38 -5.96 -13.86
CA LEU A 130 0.06 -6.25 -13.96
C LEU A 130 0.30 -7.76 -13.95
N ASP A 131 1.06 -8.25 -14.94
CA ASP A 131 1.53 -9.63 -14.94
C ASP A 131 2.79 -9.76 -14.05
N LEU A 132 2.58 -10.17 -12.82
CA LEU A 132 3.67 -10.42 -11.88
C LEU A 132 4.43 -11.73 -12.16
N LYS A 133 4.01 -12.53 -13.15
CA LYS A 133 4.69 -13.78 -13.53
C LYS A 133 5.79 -13.52 -14.55
N ALA A 134 5.81 -12.36 -15.21
CA ALA A 134 6.83 -12.02 -16.19
C ALA A 134 8.22 -12.25 -15.60
N ALA A 135 9.02 -12.98 -16.36
CA ALA A 135 10.34 -13.44 -15.93
C ALA A 135 11.35 -12.29 -15.94
#